data_7e6c5979676703777b26bd18398b37c2
#
_entry.id   7e6c5979676703777b26bd18398b37c2
#
_cell.length_a   1.000
_cell.length_b   1.000
_cell.length_c   1.000
_cell.angle_alpha   90.00
_cell.angle_beta   90.00
_cell.angle_gamma   90.00
#
_symmetry.space_group_name_H-M   'P 1'
#
loop_
_entity.id
_entity.type
_entity.pdbx_description
1 polymer ?
#
loop_
_entity_poly.entity_id
_entity_poly.type
_entity_poly.pdbx_seq_one_letter_code
_entity_poly.pdbx_strand_id
1 'polypeptide(L)'
;MVSPVKSQPAARCVSLVRDQWMRLLCSLFALTALAVGFAHGARAHSLDEVDAMLRSDEKYFQQIDKPLPDFTLRAADGRVVRPADLAGKVVVLHFIYTSCPDVCPLHAETIAEVQKMVNSTPMKDRVVFVSITTDPRKDTPDALKAYGPTHGLDPANWLFLTTAPDQPEDTTRKLAEAFGHKFTLTDDGYQMHGIVTHVIDKEGRWRANFHGLNFQPINLVTFVNALTNNVERKHHEQHEGWLAKLKNLL
;
A
#
# COMPACT_ATOMS: atom_id res chain seq x y z
N MET A 1 27.00 94.86 -4.30
CA MET A 1 26.05 94.06 -3.64
C MET A 1 26.05 92.70 -4.30
N VAL A 2 26.67 91.71 -3.63
CA VAL A 2 26.77 90.30 -4.15
C VAL A 2 25.94 89.42 -3.21
N SER A 3 24.91 88.81 -3.76
CA SER A 3 24.05 87.85 -3.01
C SER A 3 24.72 86.48 -2.95
N PRO A 4 24.62 85.72 -1.87
CA PRO A 4 25.20 84.41 -1.75
C PRO A 4 24.31 83.32 -2.39
N VAL A 5 25.04 82.46 -3.14
CA VAL A 5 24.45 81.25 -3.74
C VAL A 5 24.23 80.18 -2.64
N LYS A 6 23.01 79.74 -2.47
CA LYS A 6 22.65 78.62 -1.59
C LYS A 6 22.97 77.26 -2.27
N SER A 7 23.95 76.58 -1.77
CA SER A 7 24.29 75.20 -2.13
C SER A 7 23.56 74.23 -1.22
N GLN A 8 22.55 73.53 -1.73
CA GLN A 8 22.11 72.22 -1.22
C GLN A 8 21.32 71.47 -2.28
N PRO A 9 21.82 70.34 -2.77
CA PRO A 9 20.98 69.19 -2.85
C PRO A 9 21.68 67.78 -2.72
N ALA A 10 22.85 67.63 -2.11
CA ALA A 10 23.48 66.29 -2.08
C ALA A 10 22.95 65.34 -0.98
N ALA A 11 22.37 65.84 0.10
CA ALA A 11 21.95 65.02 1.23
C ALA A 11 20.61 64.26 1.01
N ARG A 12 19.71 64.75 0.10
CA ARG A 12 18.41 64.11 -0.18
C ARG A 12 18.49 62.86 -1.07
N CYS A 13 19.53 62.74 -1.93
CA CYS A 13 19.65 61.60 -2.84
C CYS A 13 20.14 60.33 -2.12
N VAL A 14 20.96 60.45 -1.11
CA VAL A 14 21.53 59.32 -0.35
C VAL A 14 20.44 58.67 0.56
N SER A 15 19.53 59.46 1.10
CA SER A 15 18.44 58.94 1.96
C SER A 15 17.43 58.11 1.15
N LEU A 16 17.08 58.53 -0.05
CA LEU A 16 16.12 57.84 -0.92
C LEU A 16 16.61 56.47 -1.40
N VAL A 17 17.92 56.37 -1.74
CA VAL A 17 18.55 55.11 -2.14
C VAL A 17 18.59 54.13 -0.95
N ARG A 18 18.95 54.60 0.23
CA ARG A 18 19.00 53.79 1.45
C ARG A 18 17.61 53.26 1.83
N ASP A 19 16.55 54.03 1.70
CA ASP A 19 15.18 53.64 2.01
C ASP A 19 14.63 52.64 0.98
N GLN A 20 15.03 52.73 -0.30
CA GLN A 20 14.69 51.74 -1.34
C GLN A 20 15.39 50.40 -1.09
N TRP A 21 16.66 50.39 -0.72
CA TRP A 21 17.40 49.18 -0.40
C TRP A 21 16.81 48.49 0.86
N MET A 22 16.45 49.27 1.87
CA MET A 22 15.84 48.73 3.09
C MET A 22 14.47 48.09 2.83
N ARG A 23 13.65 48.69 1.97
CA ARG A 23 12.34 48.12 1.54
C ARG A 23 12.54 46.85 0.73
N LEU A 24 13.52 46.77 -0.16
CA LEU A 24 13.86 45.57 -0.91
C LEU A 24 14.34 44.44 0.00
N LEU A 25 15.22 44.73 0.96
CA LEU A 25 15.65 43.74 1.95
C LEU A 25 14.53 43.22 2.84
N CYS A 26 13.64 44.10 3.31
CA CYS A 26 12.48 43.69 4.09
C CYS A 26 11.50 42.87 3.26
N SER A 27 11.31 43.19 1.97
CA SER A 27 10.46 42.40 1.07
C SER A 27 11.06 41.03 0.76
N LEU A 28 12.39 40.93 0.59
CA LEU A 28 13.08 39.66 0.40
C LEU A 28 12.99 38.79 1.66
N PHE A 29 13.16 39.39 2.83
CA PHE A 29 13.04 38.69 4.10
C PHE A 29 11.61 38.20 4.37
N ALA A 30 10.61 39.00 4.01
CA ALA A 30 9.20 38.59 4.11
C ALA A 30 8.86 37.44 3.13
N LEU A 31 9.41 37.46 1.90
CA LEU A 31 9.23 36.37 0.93
C LEU A 31 9.90 35.08 1.37
N THR A 32 11.11 35.17 1.95
CA THR A 32 11.82 33.98 2.46
C THR A 32 11.15 33.43 3.72
N ALA A 33 10.65 34.27 4.62
CA ALA A 33 9.87 33.85 5.79
C ALA A 33 8.55 33.17 5.38
N LEU A 34 7.89 33.66 4.33
CA LEU A 34 6.67 33.05 3.77
C LEU A 34 6.99 31.69 3.11
N ALA A 35 8.09 31.57 2.39
CA ALA A 35 8.51 30.31 1.75
C ALA A 35 8.89 29.23 2.77
N VAL A 36 9.51 29.60 3.89
CA VAL A 36 9.84 28.68 4.99
C VAL A 36 8.58 28.25 5.76
N GLY A 37 7.56 29.12 5.85
CA GLY A 37 6.27 28.81 6.49
C GLY A 37 5.44 27.77 5.72
N PHE A 38 5.58 27.64 4.41
CA PHE A 38 4.89 26.63 3.58
C PHE A 38 5.60 25.28 3.50
N ALA A 39 6.81 25.15 4.01
CA ALA A 39 7.53 23.89 4.11
C ALA A 39 7.07 23.03 5.30
N HIS A 40 5.81 23.16 5.74
CA HIS A 40 5.18 22.13 6.54
C HIS A 40 4.93 20.95 5.60
N GLY A 41 5.95 20.08 5.48
CA GLY A 41 5.87 18.87 4.71
C GLY A 41 4.58 18.13 5.06
N ALA A 42 3.81 17.75 4.06
CA ALA A 42 2.73 16.79 4.22
C ALA A 42 3.34 15.58 4.93
N ARG A 43 3.09 15.45 6.23
CA ARG A 43 3.47 14.26 7.00
C ARG A 43 2.61 13.14 6.48
N ALA A 44 3.16 12.31 5.60
CA ALA A 44 2.59 11.00 5.37
C ALA A 44 2.54 10.30 6.73
N HIS A 45 1.37 9.82 7.13
CA HIS A 45 1.23 9.01 8.34
C HIS A 45 2.20 7.84 8.26
N SER A 46 2.94 7.55 9.33
CA SER A 46 3.83 6.39 9.37
C SER A 46 2.99 5.11 9.28
N LEU A 47 3.57 4.03 8.79
CA LEU A 47 2.86 2.75 8.75
C LEU A 47 2.37 2.35 10.15
N ASP A 48 3.14 2.68 11.21
CA ASP A 48 2.74 2.43 12.60
C ASP A 48 1.51 3.25 13.02
N GLU A 49 1.37 4.49 12.53
CA GLU A 49 0.16 5.30 12.76
C GLU A 49 -1.05 4.70 12.04
N VAL A 50 -0.88 4.24 10.79
CA VAL A 50 -1.96 3.56 10.05
C VAL A 50 -2.32 2.24 10.70
N ASP A 51 -1.35 1.43 11.12
CA ASP A 51 -1.56 0.20 11.88
C ASP A 51 -2.33 0.47 13.19
N ALA A 52 -1.97 1.52 13.93
CA ALA A 52 -2.63 1.89 15.17
C ALA A 52 -4.08 2.34 14.93
N MET A 53 -4.30 3.18 13.91
CA MET A 53 -5.63 3.61 13.50
C MET A 53 -6.51 2.42 13.10
N LEU A 54 -6.01 1.53 12.26
CA LEU A 54 -6.79 0.39 11.79
C LEU A 54 -7.09 -0.60 12.91
N ARG A 55 -6.19 -0.80 13.87
CA ARG A 55 -6.47 -1.65 15.05
C ARG A 55 -7.59 -1.08 15.93
N SER A 56 -7.77 0.25 15.98
CA SER A 56 -8.85 0.87 16.75
C SER A 56 -10.17 0.91 15.98
N ASP A 57 -10.12 1.19 14.68
CA ASP A 57 -11.28 1.60 13.89
C ASP A 57 -11.80 0.50 12.97
N GLU A 58 -10.96 -0.52 12.65
CA GLU A 58 -11.34 -1.63 11.76
C GLU A 58 -11.33 -2.96 12.52
N LYS A 59 -12.49 -3.41 12.92
CA LYS A 59 -12.69 -4.65 13.70
C LYS A 59 -12.11 -5.90 13.03
N TYR A 60 -12.07 -5.89 11.70
CA TYR A 60 -11.67 -7.04 10.90
C TYR A 60 -10.21 -6.99 10.47
N PHE A 61 -9.47 -5.97 10.88
CA PHE A 61 -8.03 -5.81 10.62
C PHE A 61 -7.20 -6.62 11.61
N GLN A 62 -6.23 -7.35 11.08
CA GLN A 62 -5.21 -8.06 11.85
C GLN A 62 -3.84 -7.70 11.30
N GLN A 63 -3.02 -7.05 12.12
CA GLN A 63 -1.62 -6.81 11.77
C GLN A 63 -0.84 -8.12 11.78
N ILE A 64 -0.03 -8.32 10.75
CA ILE A 64 0.89 -9.45 10.57
C ILE A 64 2.29 -8.88 10.28
N ASP A 65 3.33 -9.62 10.55
CA ASP A 65 4.69 -9.32 10.11
C ASP A 65 5.46 -10.62 9.92
N LYS A 66 5.23 -11.28 8.80
CA LYS A 66 5.81 -12.57 8.44
C LYS A 66 6.38 -12.53 7.02
N PRO A 67 7.38 -13.35 6.71
CA PRO A 67 7.75 -13.58 5.31
C PRO A 67 6.55 -14.16 4.55
N LEU A 68 6.43 -13.78 3.27
CA LEU A 68 5.48 -14.41 2.36
C LEU A 68 5.82 -15.90 2.23
N PRO A 69 4.85 -16.82 2.38
CA PRO A 69 5.07 -18.22 2.05
C PRO A 69 5.55 -18.37 0.60
N ASP A 70 6.54 -19.25 0.40
CA ASP A 70 7.06 -19.51 -0.95
C ASP A 70 6.07 -20.32 -1.78
N PHE A 71 6.03 -20.04 -3.09
CA PHE A 71 5.19 -20.76 -4.03
C PHE A 71 5.75 -20.68 -5.45
N THR A 72 5.37 -21.64 -6.26
CA THR A 72 5.51 -21.60 -7.72
C THR A 72 4.16 -22.02 -8.28
N LEU A 73 3.44 -21.10 -8.90
CA LEU A 73 2.10 -21.34 -9.44
C LEU A 73 2.04 -20.93 -10.90
N ARG A 74 0.96 -21.27 -11.58
CA ARG A 74 0.70 -20.87 -12.96
C ARG A 74 -0.45 -19.87 -13.01
N ALA A 75 -0.23 -18.76 -13.69
CA ALA A 75 -1.29 -17.81 -14.00
C ALA A 75 -2.24 -18.34 -15.07
N ALA A 76 -3.46 -17.83 -15.10
CA ALA A 76 -4.46 -18.22 -16.10
C ALA A 76 -4.02 -17.95 -17.55
N ASP A 77 -3.07 -17.07 -17.77
CA ASP A 77 -2.44 -16.80 -19.07
C ASP A 77 -1.29 -17.78 -19.42
N GLY A 78 -0.97 -18.72 -18.53
CA GLY A 78 0.04 -19.76 -18.71
C GLY A 78 1.41 -19.43 -18.13
N ARG A 79 1.69 -18.20 -17.70
CA ARG A 79 2.97 -17.83 -17.11
C ARG A 79 3.16 -18.48 -15.74
N VAL A 80 4.40 -18.85 -15.43
CA VAL A 80 4.79 -19.24 -14.07
C VAL A 80 4.95 -17.98 -13.23
N VAL A 81 4.43 -18.01 -12.01
CA VAL A 81 4.48 -16.90 -11.05
C VAL A 81 5.05 -17.38 -9.72
N ARG A 82 6.04 -16.68 -9.21
CA ARG A 82 6.69 -16.87 -7.92
C ARG A 82 6.61 -15.59 -7.10
N PRO A 83 6.87 -15.62 -5.78
CA PRO A 83 6.94 -14.40 -4.96
C PRO A 83 7.87 -13.32 -5.54
N ALA A 84 9.01 -13.72 -6.11
CA ALA A 84 9.97 -12.81 -6.72
C ALA A 84 9.40 -12.02 -7.92
N ASP A 85 8.45 -12.59 -8.66
CA ASP A 85 7.80 -11.93 -9.80
C ASP A 85 6.82 -10.82 -9.36
N LEU A 86 6.45 -10.80 -8.07
CA LEU A 86 5.58 -9.81 -7.45
C LEU A 86 6.38 -8.73 -6.69
N ALA A 87 7.70 -8.88 -6.58
CA ALA A 87 8.56 -7.94 -5.86
C ALA A 87 8.44 -6.51 -6.41
N GLY A 88 8.52 -5.52 -5.53
CA GLY A 88 8.36 -4.11 -5.86
C GLY A 88 6.90 -3.65 -5.97
N LYS A 89 5.92 -4.56 -5.84
CA LYS A 89 4.49 -4.22 -5.81
C LYS A 89 3.85 -4.60 -4.48
N VAL A 90 2.87 -3.83 -4.06
CA VAL A 90 1.98 -4.25 -2.97
C VAL A 90 1.00 -5.27 -3.54
N VAL A 91 0.85 -6.39 -2.85
CA VAL A 91 -0.03 -7.50 -3.29
C VAL A 91 -1.24 -7.58 -2.38
N VAL A 92 -2.43 -7.57 -2.98
CA VAL A 92 -3.71 -7.87 -2.32
C VAL A 92 -4.14 -9.26 -2.77
N LEU A 93 -4.04 -10.24 -1.87
CA LEU A 93 -4.20 -11.65 -2.19
C LEU A 93 -5.39 -12.26 -1.45
N HIS A 94 -6.17 -13.09 -2.14
CA HIS A 94 -7.19 -13.92 -1.52
C HIS A 94 -7.35 -15.28 -2.22
N PHE A 95 -7.93 -16.23 -1.48
CA PHE A 95 -8.21 -17.57 -1.99
C PHE A 95 -9.67 -17.69 -2.40
N ILE A 96 -9.91 -18.34 -3.54
CA ILE A 96 -11.24 -18.54 -4.13
C ILE A 96 -11.40 -19.99 -4.60
N TYR A 97 -12.62 -20.37 -4.96
CA TYR A 97 -12.93 -21.38 -5.95
C TYR A 97 -14.17 -20.95 -6.75
N THR A 98 -14.14 -21.13 -8.08
CA THR A 98 -15.15 -20.51 -8.97
C THR A 98 -16.55 -21.09 -8.81
N SER A 99 -16.65 -22.34 -8.33
CA SER A 99 -17.91 -23.01 -8.06
C SER A 99 -18.49 -22.74 -6.67
N CYS A 100 -17.94 -21.79 -5.91
CA CYS A 100 -18.48 -21.36 -4.64
C CYS A 100 -19.82 -20.65 -4.85
N PRO A 101 -20.93 -21.14 -4.23
CA PRO A 101 -22.23 -20.57 -4.52
C PRO A 101 -22.58 -19.31 -3.72
N ASP A 102 -21.76 -18.92 -2.75
CA ASP A 102 -22.15 -17.96 -1.71
C ASP A 102 -21.09 -16.86 -1.52
N VAL A 103 -20.04 -17.12 -0.76
CA VAL A 103 -19.17 -16.08 -0.20
C VAL A 103 -18.03 -15.63 -1.12
N CYS A 104 -17.55 -16.50 -2.03
CA CYS A 104 -16.44 -16.13 -2.93
C CYS A 104 -16.83 -15.04 -3.95
N PRO A 105 -18.04 -15.08 -4.57
CA PRO A 105 -18.52 -13.97 -5.38
C PRO A 105 -18.55 -12.64 -4.64
N LEU A 106 -19.16 -12.61 -3.45
CA LEU A 106 -19.28 -11.41 -2.62
C LEU A 106 -17.91 -10.86 -2.19
N HIS A 107 -16.96 -11.78 -1.88
CA HIS A 107 -15.58 -11.37 -1.57
C HIS A 107 -14.90 -10.76 -2.80
N ALA A 108 -15.04 -11.38 -3.96
CA ALA A 108 -14.48 -10.86 -5.20
C ALA A 108 -15.04 -9.47 -5.54
N GLU A 109 -16.35 -9.27 -5.39
CA GLU A 109 -17.00 -7.96 -5.60
C GLU A 109 -16.49 -6.89 -4.62
N THR A 110 -16.31 -7.23 -3.34
CA THR A 110 -15.72 -6.33 -2.34
C THR A 110 -14.29 -5.93 -2.74
N ILE A 111 -13.49 -6.89 -3.22
CA ILE A 111 -12.12 -6.59 -3.67
C ILE A 111 -12.12 -5.84 -5.00
N ALA A 112 -13.11 -6.05 -5.88
CA ALA A 112 -13.27 -5.24 -7.10
C ALA A 112 -13.54 -3.76 -6.77
N GLU A 113 -14.31 -3.47 -5.71
CA GLU A 113 -14.49 -2.11 -5.22
C GLU A 113 -13.16 -1.49 -4.75
N VAL A 114 -12.39 -2.23 -3.95
CA VAL A 114 -11.04 -1.80 -3.53
C VAL A 114 -10.15 -1.57 -4.75
N GLN A 115 -10.14 -2.47 -5.73
CA GLN A 115 -9.36 -2.33 -6.96
C GLN A 115 -9.75 -1.09 -7.73
N LYS A 116 -11.04 -0.80 -7.87
CA LYS A 116 -11.55 0.40 -8.54
C LYS A 116 -11.02 1.67 -7.88
N MET A 117 -11.03 1.72 -6.53
CA MET A 117 -10.49 2.86 -5.78
C MET A 117 -8.97 3.00 -6.01
N VAL A 118 -8.21 1.91 -5.94
CA VAL A 118 -6.77 1.88 -6.22
C VAL A 118 -6.49 2.33 -7.64
N ASN A 119 -7.22 1.78 -8.63
CA ASN A 119 -7.01 2.03 -10.05
C ASN A 119 -7.38 3.46 -10.49
N SER A 120 -8.14 4.20 -9.68
CA SER A 120 -8.42 5.62 -9.88
C SER A 120 -7.27 6.55 -9.46
N THR A 121 -6.18 5.98 -8.94
CA THR A 121 -5.00 6.70 -8.43
C THR A 121 -3.71 6.20 -9.08
N PRO A 122 -2.56 6.88 -8.89
CA PRO A 122 -1.26 6.39 -9.34
C PRO A 122 -0.81 5.06 -8.69
N MET A 123 -1.55 4.54 -7.71
CA MET A 123 -1.28 3.21 -7.14
C MET A 123 -1.55 2.07 -8.13
N LYS A 124 -2.33 2.28 -9.19
CA LYS A 124 -2.67 1.27 -10.20
C LYS A 124 -1.45 0.47 -10.67
N ASP A 125 -0.36 1.16 -10.96
CA ASP A 125 0.87 0.54 -11.49
C ASP A 125 1.76 -0.09 -10.41
N ARG A 126 1.42 0.08 -9.14
CA ARG A 126 2.21 -0.31 -7.97
C ARG A 126 1.53 -1.36 -7.11
N VAL A 127 0.29 -1.70 -7.42
CA VAL A 127 -0.52 -2.70 -6.71
C VAL A 127 -0.93 -3.79 -7.68
N VAL A 128 -0.86 -5.03 -7.24
CA VAL A 128 -1.38 -6.19 -7.95
C VAL A 128 -2.37 -6.94 -7.07
N PHE A 129 -3.48 -7.34 -7.67
CA PHE A 129 -4.49 -8.17 -7.05
C PHE A 129 -4.30 -9.61 -7.49
N VAL A 130 -4.37 -10.56 -6.56
CA VAL A 130 -4.10 -11.95 -6.81
C VAL A 130 -5.21 -12.82 -6.22
N SER A 131 -5.87 -13.59 -7.08
CA SER A 131 -6.78 -14.66 -6.67
C SER A 131 -6.13 -16.02 -6.91
N ILE A 132 -6.03 -16.84 -5.86
CA ILE A 132 -5.47 -18.19 -5.96
C ILE A 132 -6.62 -19.18 -5.76
N THR A 133 -6.80 -20.09 -6.73
CA THR A 133 -7.84 -21.11 -6.58
C THR A 133 -7.44 -22.18 -5.58
N THR A 134 -8.41 -22.65 -4.78
CA THR A 134 -8.27 -23.81 -3.89
C THR A 134 -8.85 -25.10 -4.51
N ASP A 135 -9.44 -25.01 -5.71
CA ASP A 135 -9.97 -26.15 -6.47
C ASP A 135 -9.40 -26.18 -7.91
N PRO A 136 -8.09 -26.42 -8.09
CA PRO A 136 -7.44 -26.35 -9.40
C PRO A 136 -7.95 -27.38 -10.40
N ARG A 137 -8.65 -28.41 -9.95
CA ARG A 137 -9.25 -29.43 -10.81
C ARG A 137 -10.45 -28.86 -11.60
N LYS A 138 -11.31 -28.10 -10.93
CA LYS A 138 -12.49 -27.48 -11.55
C LYS A 138 -12.14 -26.10 -12.15
N ASP A 139 -11.27 -25.36 -11.48
CA ASP A 139 -10.91 -24.01 -11.85
C ASP A 139 -9.79 -24.00 -12.89
N THR A 140 -10.16 -24.40 -14.11
CA THR A 140 -9.27 -24.33 -15.26
C THR A 140 -8.86 -22.88 -15.56
N PRO A 141 -7.77 -22.63 -16.30
CA PRO A 141 -7.39 -21.29 -16.75
C PRO A 141 -8.52 -20.52 -17.42
N ASP A 142 -9.36 -21.19 -18.20
CA ASP A 142 -10.50 -20.55 -18.88
C ASP A 142 -11.63 -20.22 -17.91
N ALA A 143 -11.93 -21.09 -16.92
CA ALA A 143 -12.88 -20.81 -15.85
C ALA A 143 -12.45 -19.59 -15.02
N LEU A 144 -11.18 -19.49 -14.67
CA LEU A 144 -10.61 -18.37 -13.95
C LEU A 144 -10.68 -17.06 -14.76
N LYS A 145 -10.38 -17.11 -16.07
CA LYS A 145 -10.52 -15.95 -16.96
C LYS A 145 -11.96 -15.46 -17.08
N ALA A 146 -12.92 -16.38 -17.13
CA ALA A 146 -14.33 -16.05 -17.19
C ALA A 146 -14.86 -15.46 -15.87
N TYR A 147 -14.34 -15.92 -14.73
CA TYR A 147 -14.75 -15.47 -13.39
C TYR A 147 -14.49 -13.98 -13.17
N GLY A 148 -13.36 -13.45 -13.62
CA GLY A 148 -12.96 -12.07 -13.38
C GLY A 148 -14.01 -11.04 -13.83
N PRO A 149 -14.36 -11.00 -15.13
CA PRO A 149 -15.33 -10.03 -15.65
C PRO A 149 -16.73 -10.14 -15.03
N THR A 150 -17.16 -11.33 -14.61
CA THR A 150 -18.47 -11.54 -13.98
C THR A 150 -18.56 -10.91 -12.59
N HIS A 151 -17.42 -10.65 -11.94
CA HIS A 151 -17.34 -10.04 -10.60
C HIS A 151 -16.71 -8.66 -10.60
N GLY A 152 -16.61 -8.00 -11.77
CA GLY A 152 -16.14 -6.62 -11.90
C GLY A 152 -14.63 -6.43 -11.69
N LEU A 153 -13.84 -7.51 -11.83
CA LEU A 153 -12.38 -7.48 -11.66
C LEU A 153 -11.70 -6.93 -12.92
N ASP A 154 -10.88 -5.88 -12.77
CA ASP A 154 -10.12 -5.28 -13.88
C ASP A 154 -8.86 -6.13 -14.17
N PRO A 155 -8.73 -6.73 -15.36
CA PRO A 155 -7.59 -7.56 -15.71
C PRO A 155 -6.26 -6.79 -15.78
N ALA A 156 -6.28 -5.46 -15.77
CA ALA A 156 -5.07 -4.64 -15.95
C ALA A 156 -4.01 -4.91 -14.86
N ASN A 157 -4.44 -5.17 -13.62
CA ASN A 157 -3.55 -5.47 -12.50
C ASN A 157 -4.09 -6.61 -11.64
N TRP A 158 -4.79 -7.58 -12.24
CA TRP A 158 -5.31 -8.77 -11.57
C TRP A 158 -4.69 -10.06 -12.14
N LEU A 159 -4.27 -10.94 -11.25
CA LEU A 159 -3.75 -12.26 -11.60
C LEU A 159 -4.63 -13.35 -10.97
N PHE A 160 -4.99 -14.34 -11.79
CA PHE A 160 -5.57 -15.60 -11.30
C PHE A 160 -4.50 -16.68 -11.34
N LEU A 161 -4.26 -17.33 -10.21
CA LEU A 161 -3.24 -18.36 -10.07
C LEU A 161 -3.85 -19.72 -9.75
N THR A 162 -3.28 -20.75 -10.35
CA THR A 162 -3.65 -22.16 -10.15
C THR A 162 -2.39 -23.02 -10.06
N THR A 163 -2.55 -24.28 -9.70
CA THR A 163 -1.46 -25.28 -9.66
C THR A 163 -0.86 -25.47 -11.06
N ALA A 164 0.46 -25.57 -11.14
CA ALA A 164 1.13 -25.95 -12.39
C ALA A 164 0.87 -27.44 -12.73
N PRO A 165 0.93 -27.84 -14.02
CA PRO A 165 0.54 -29.19 -14.45
C PRO A 165 1.38 -30.31 -13.84
N ASP A 166 2.61 -30.00 -13.45
CA ASP A 166 3.60 -30.92 -12.86
C ASP A 166 3.57 -30.98 -11.33
N GLN A 167 2.63 -30.24 -10.71
CA GLN A 167 2.52 -30.12 -9.26
C GLN A 167 1.32 -30.93 -8.73
N PRO A 168 1.37 -31.37 -7.44
CA PRO A 168 0.22 -31.97 -6.77
C PRO A 168 -1.00 -31.05 -6.78
N GLU A 169 -2.19 -31.61 -6.95
CA GLU A 169 -3.46 -30.85 -6.95
C GLU A 169 -3.67 -30.03 -5.67
N ASP A 170 -3.17 -30.50 -4.54
CA ASP A 170 -3.32 -29.85 -3.25
C ASP A 170 -2.33 -28.69 -3.01
N THR A 171 -1.48 -28.37 -4.01
CA THR A 171 -0.45 -27.33 -3.89
C THR A 171 -1.03 -25.99 -3.46
N THR A 172 -2.09 -25.51 -4.09
CA THR A 172 -2.72 -24.24 -3.75
C THR A 172 -3.45 -24.28 -2.42
N ARG A 173 -4.03 -25.45 -2.06
CA ARG A 173 -4.62 -25.64 -0.74
C ARG A 173 -3.57 -25.59 0.37
N LYS A 174 -2.45 -26.26 0.22
CA LYS A 174 -1.32 -26.20 1.17
C LYS A 174 -0.78 -24.78 1.32
N LEU A 175 -0.75 -24.03 0.22
CA LEU A 175 -0.38 -22.62 0.28
C LEU A 175 -1.40 -21.82 1.11
N ALA A 176 -2.71 -22.03 0.91
CA ALA A 176 -3.73 -21.38 1.72
C ALA A 176 -3.62 -21.77 3.20
N GLU A 177 -3.30 -23.02 3.52
CA GLU A 177 -3.02 -23.47 4.89
C GLU A 177 -1.80 -22.74 5.50
N ALA A 178 -0.75 -22.49 4.71
CA ALA A 178 0.39 -21.68 5.13
C ALA A 178 0.02 -20.22 5.44
N PHE A 179 -1.04 -19.69 4.81
CA PHE A 179 -1.68 -18.42 5.15
C PHE A 179 -2.66 -18.52 6.33
N GLY A 180 -2.79 -19.70 6.95
CA GLY A 180 -3.64 -19.92 8.13
C GLY A 180 -5.08 -20.31 7.83
N HIS A 181 -5.41 -20.59 6.57
CA HIS A 181 -6.73 -21.13 6.22
C HIS A 181 -6.91 -22.55 6.75
N LYS A 182 -8.12 -22.85 7.20
CA LYS A 182 -8.54 -24.20 7.58
C LYS A 182 -9.65 -24.62 6.63
N PHE A 183 -9.57 -25.82 6.12
CA PHE A 183 -10.55 -26.36 5.19
C PHE A 183 -11.43 -27.41 5.87
N THR A 184 -12.73 -27.30 5.65
CA THR A 184 -13.72 -28.29 6.02
C THR A 184 -14.54 -28.61 4.78
N LEU A 185 -14.71 -29.88 4.48
CA LEU A 185 -15.64 -30.32 3.44
C LEU A 185 -17.05 -30.36 4.04
N THR A 186 -18.00 -29.80 3.32
CA THR A 186 -19.42 -29.95 3.64
C THR A 186 -19.92 -31.29 3.09
N ASP A 187 -21.09 -31.75 3.58
CA ASP A 187 -21.74 -33.00 3.11
C ASP A 187 -22.02 -32.93 1.61
N ASP A 188 -22.29 -31.73 1.07
CA ASP A 188 -22.51 -31.47 -0.36
C ASP A 188 -21.21 -31.36 -1.19
N GLY A 189 -20.04 -31.58 -0.56
CA GLY A 189 -18.75 -31.57 -1.21
C GLY A 189 -18.17 -30.18 -1.50
N TYR A 190 -18.74 -29.11 -0.95
CA TYR A 190 -18.17 -27.78 -1.00
C TYR A 190 -17.02 -27.61 0.02
N GLN A 191 -16.07 -26.74 -0.31
CA GLN A 191 -15.00 -26.41 0.60
C GLN A 191 -15.38 -25.17 1.41
N MET A 192 -15.46 -25.32 2.73
CA MET A 192 -15.49 -24.17 3.64
C MET A 192 -14.11 -23.80 4.08
N HIS A 193 -13.73 -22.55 3.87
CA HIS A 193 -12.52 -21.95 4.42
C HIS A 193 -12.80 -20.50 4.84
N GLY A 194 -11.92 -19.95 5.70
CA GLY A 194 -12.07 -18.56 6.13
C GLY A 194 -11.97 -17.57 4.96
N ILE A 195 -12.76 -16.51 5.00
CA ILE A 195 -12.67 -15.40 4.05
C ILE A 195 -11.66 -14.42 4.62
N VAL A 196 -10.52 -14.27 3.93
CA VAL A 196 -9.43 -13.39 4.36
C VAL A 196 -8.79 -12.76 3.13
N THR A 197 -8.60 -11.45 3.20
CA THR A 197 -7.75 -10.72 2.26
C THR A 197 -6.39 -10.51 2.92
N HIS A 198 -5.34 -11.00 2.30
CA HIS A 198 -3.97 -10.87 2.74
C HIS A 198 -3.29 -9.71 2.03
N VAL A 199 -2.53 -8.89 2.75
CA VAL A 199 -1.79 -7.77 2.18
C VAL A 199 -0.30 -8.00 2.38
N ILE A 200 0.44 -7.97 1.26
CA ILE A 200 1.89 -8.18 1.22
C ILE A 200 2.54 -6.89 0.72
N ASP A 201 3.64 -6.47 1.34
CA ASP A 201 4.36 -5.27 0.94
C ASP A 201 5.31 -5.52 -0.25
N LYS A 202 5.96 -4.48 -0.71
CA LYS A 202 6.88 -4.49 -1.86
C LYS A 202 8.12 -5.34 -1.64
N GLU A 203 8.50 -5.54 -0.39
CA GLU A 203 9.63 -6.34 0.05
C GLU A 203 9.28 -7.84 0.19
N GLY A 204 8.02 -8.21 -0.07
CA GLY A 204 7.53 -9.59 0.05
C GLY A 204 7.25 -10.01 1.49
N ARG A 205 6.88 -9.06 2.36
CA ARG A 205 6.42 -9.39 3.71
C ARG A 205 4.90 -9.34 3.78
N TRP A 206 4.31 -10.36 4.33
CA TRP A 206 2.89 -10.40 4.67
C TRP A 206 2.63 -9.50 5.87
N ARG A 207 1.86 -8.43 5.67
CA ARG A 207 1.72 -7.31 6.60
C ARG A 207 0.40 -7.24 7.32
N ALA A 208 -0.66 -7.70 6.70
CA ALA A 208 -1.99 -7.67 7.31
C ALA A 208 -2.94 -8.71 6.74
N ASN A 209 -3.97 -8.99 7.53
CA ASN A 209 -5.20 -9.64 7.11
C ASN A 209 -6.39 -8.70 7.32
N PHE A 210 -7.33 -8.75 6.37
CA PHE A 210 -8.68 -8.25 6.53
C PHE A 210 -9.64 -9.45 6.49
N HIS A 211 -10.34 -9.68 7.58
CA HIS A 211 -11.18 -10.87 7.78
C HIS A 211 -12.63 -10.63 7.37
N GLY A 212 -13.24 -11.63 6.75
CA GLY A 212 -14.67 -11.61 6.38
C GLY A 212 -14.98 -10.67 5.22
N LEU A 213 -16.25 -10.31 5.09
CA LEU A 213 -16.79 -9.44 4.03
C LEU A 213 -17.09 -8.01 4.51
N ASN A 214 -17.10 -7.79 5.83
CA ASN A 214 -17.66 -6.57 6.44
C ASN A 214 -16.59 -5.53 6.81
N PHE A 215 -15.34 -5.72 6.41
CA PHE A 215 -14.34 -4.66 6.55
C PHE A 215 -14.68 -3.49 5.61
N GLN A 216 -14.27 -2.29 5.99
CA GLN A 216 -14.50 -1.12 5.15
C GLN A 216 -13.49 -1.07 4.00
N PRO A 217 -13.91 -1.08 2.71
CA PRO A 217 -13.01 -1.03 1.56
C PRO A 217 -11.98 0.10 1.63
N ILE A 218 -12.38 1.27 2.13
CA ILE A 218 -11.48 2.42 2.28
C ILE A 218 -10.34 2.14 3.27
N ASN A 219 -10.55 1.32 4.29
CA ASN A 219 -9.52 0.97 5.26
C ASN A 219 -8.44 0.08 4.61
N LEU A 220 -8.84 -0.87 3.78
CA LEU A 220 -7.88 -1.65 2.98
C LEU A 220 -7.11 -0.76 1.99
N VAL A 221 -7.79 0.17 1.29
CA VAL A 221 -7.14 1.14 0.39
C VAL A 221 -6.14 2.01 1.16
N THR A 222 -6.49 2.48 2.36
CA THR A 222 -5.61 3.30 3.21
C THR A 222 -4.34 2.52 3.59
N PHE A 223 -4.47 1.25 3.96
CA PHE A 223 -3.34 0.39 4.28
C PHE A 223 -2.44 0.14 3.06
N VAL A 224 -3.03 -0.21 1.92
CA VAL A 224 -2.34 -0.39 0.64
C VAL A 224 -1.61 0.89 0.21
N ASN A 225 -2.23 2.06 0.40
CA ASN A 225 -1.61 3.36 0.12
C ASN A 225 -0.38 3.60 1.01
N ALA A 226 -0.47 3.32 2.31
CA ALA A 226 0.65 3.44 3.22
C ALA A 226 1.84 2.57 2.79
N LEU A 227 1.60 1.31 2.44
CA LEU A 227 2.64 0.40 1.95
C LEU A 227 3.22 0.83 0.59
N THR A 228 2.38 1.35 -0.30
CA THR A 228 2.77 1.78 -1.65
C THR A 228 3.70 2.98 -1.61
N ASN A 229 3.49 3.92 -0.68
CA ASN A 229 4.25 5.17 -0.59
C ASN A 229 5.50 5.10 0.27
N ASN A 230 6.00 3.89 0.60
CA ASN A 230 7.22 3.69 1.42
C ASN A 230 7.17 4.42 2.77
N VAL A 231 6.04 4.37 3.41
CA VAL A 231 5.98 4.84 4.79
C VAL A 231 6.72 3.82 5.63
N GLU A 232 8.06 3.99 5.73
CA GLU A 232 8.89 3.12 6.53
C GLU A 232 8.41 3.11 7.97
N ARG A 233 8.36 1.92 8.59
CA ARG A 233 8.34 1.85 10.05
C ARG A 233 9.58 2.57 10.54
N LYS A 234 9.41 3.57 11.36
CA LYS A 234 10.53 4.11 12.16
C LYS A 234 10.96 2.98 13.08
N HIS A 235 12.00 2.25 12.68
CA HIS A 235 12.59 1.25 13.55
C HIS A 235 12.96 1.92 14.87
N HIS A 236 12.35 1.47 15.95
CA HIS A 236 12.76 1.80 17.32
C HIS A 236 14.18 1.30 17.66
N GLU A 237 14.86 0.64 16.73
CA GLU A 237 16.19 0.06 16.92
C GLU A 237 17.35 1.07 16.97
N GLN A 238 17.14 2.35 16.62
CA GLN A 238 18.25 3.31 16.66
C GLN A 238 18.54 3.88 18.07
N HIS A 239 17.64 3.71 19.03
CA HIS A 239 17.86 4.25 20.38
C HIS A 239 18.61 3.32 21.34
N GLU A 240 18.67 2.03 21.12
CA GLU A 240 19.45 1.14 21.97
C GLU A 240 20.95 1.11 21.60
N GLY A 241 21.27 1.25 20.33
CA GLY A 241 22.65 1.13 19.84
C GLY A 241 23.63 2.22 20.31
N TRP A 242 23.18 3.45 20.48
CA TRP A 242 24.05 4.54 20.94
C TRP A 242 24.17 4.59 22.47
N LEU A 243 23.12 4.23 23.21
CA LEU A 243 23.16 4.09 24.67
C LEU A 243 24.00 2.90 25.11
N ALA A 244 23.98 1.79 24.37
CA ALA A 244 24.87 0.66 24.59
C ALA A 244 26.34 1.01 24.30
N LYS A 245 26.61 1.82 23.28
CA LYS A 245 27.97 2.35 22.99
C LYS A 245 28.47 3.31 24.06
N LEU A 246 27.59 4.12 24.66
CA LEU A 246 27.97 5.01 25.77
C LEU A 246 28.25 4.24 27.07
N LYS A 247 27.55 3.14 27.35
CA LYS A 247 27.81 2.28 28.51
C LYS A 247 29.15 1.55 28.45
N ASN A 248 29.69 1.32 27.26
CA ASN A 248 31.00 0.69 27.07
C ASN A 248 32.17 1.68 27.05
N LEU A 249 31.89 2.99 27.20
CA LEU A 249 32.91 4.06 27.23
C LEU A 249 33.09 4.70 28.62
N LEU A 250 32.30 4.27 29.60
CA LEU A 250 32.40 4.63 31.03
C LEU A 250 32.81 3.42 31.88
#